data_4add869bc9e0a173ac9a79b10a7a3dd5
#
_entry.id   4add869bc9e0a173ac9a79b10a7a3dd5
#
_cell.length_a   1.000
_cell.length_b   1.000
_cell.length_c   1.000
_cell.angle_alpha   90.00
_cell.angle_beta   90.00
_cell.angle_gamma   90.00
#
_symmetry.space_group_name_H-M   'P 1'
#
loop_
_entity.id
_entity.type
_entity.pdbx_description
1 polymer ?
#
loop_
_entity_poly.entity_id
_entity_poly.type
_entity_poly.pdbx_seq_one_letter_code
_entity_poly.pdbx_strand_id
1 'polypeptide(L)'
;MGKSRARKILSLMAVGFVCLLFVGCKPGRPEFAMPEIKMITGENLHNVVAFDPKEALTSGSYGVVYHTSTGGTTKDDWQPLASEVGDVLLCEADFIDRNTGWIVGIKGTIIHTVDGGKKWVKQESGTEKNLFSISFADAKNGWVVGEFGTILHTTDGGESWKSQSKDIDKILNSVCFIDVRNGWVIGEFGTIFHTTDGGEHWKKQRCKDIETEEDMLSYDWKPMPALYEVYFKDKDSGWIVGMDGIILKTENGGKHWRKIESNCEVPLYGIDIKGRKGWIVGKEGYYLLSEDGGETWKVKDGVIKTRFWLRDVTFSDEDNGWIVGAMGTVARSTDGGKSWELISGMSYDMAEYGLADF
;
A
#
# COMPACT_ATOMS: atom_id res chain seq x y z
N MET A 1 5.36 -42.87 35.12
CA MET A 1 6.57 -42.10 35.50
C MET A 1 7.23 -41.64 34.23
N GLY A 2 7.50 -40.34 34.02
CA GLY A 2 8.18 -39.80 32.86
C GLY A 2 7.59 -38.44 32.45
N LYS A 3 7.97 -37.38 33.16
CA LYS A 3 7.56 -36.00 32.84
C LYS A 3 8.36 -35.51 31.64
N SER A 4 7.67 -35.19 30.56
CA SER A 4 8.27 -34.46 29.43
C SER A 4 8.07 -32.96 29.67
N ARG A 5 9.19 -32.25 29.81
CA ARG A 5 9.24 -30.79 29.97
C ARG A 5 9.06 -30.14 28.58
N ALA A 6 8.01 -29.37 28.40
CA ALA A 6 7.88 -28.42 27.30
C ALA A 6 8.92 -27.31 27.47
N ARG A 7 9.83 -27.16 26.52
CA ARG A 7 10.72 -25.99 26.42
C ARG A 7 10.02 -24.91 25.61
N LYS A 8 9.67 -23.82 26.27
CA LYS A 8 9.39 -22.54 25.62
C LYS A 8 10.69 -22.04 25.01
N ILE A 9 10.71 -21.92 23.69
CA ILE A 9 11.77 -21.22 22.99
C ILE A 9 11.33 -19.76 22.93
N LEU A 10 11.86 -18.95 23.82
CA LEU A 10 11.86 -17.50 23.72
C LEU A 10 12.91 -17.12 22.66
N SER A 11 12.49 -16.68 21.48
CA SER A 11 13.38 -16.09 20.51
C SER A 11 13.62 -14.63 20.89
N LEU A 12 14.59 -14.40 21.78
CA LEU A 12 15.20 -13.07 21.94
C LEU A 12 16.24 -12.95 20.82
N MET A 13 15.97 -12.17 19.81
CA MET A 13 17.03 -11.59 18.99
C MET A 13 17.70 -10.48 19.82
N ALA A 14 18.65 -10.88 20.64
CA ALA A 14 19.61 -9.97 21.23
C ALA A 14 20.55 -9.51 20.11
N VAL A 15 20.44 -8.24 19.71
CA VAL A 15 21.50 -7.54 18.97
C VAL A 15 22.71 -7.54 19.88
N GLY A 16 23.68 -8.41 19.56
CA GLY A 16 24.92 -8.56 20.33
C GLY A 16 25.76 -7.29 20.28
N PHE A 17 25.80 -6.58 21.38
CA PHE A 17 26.82 -5.58 21.66
C PHE A 17 28.17 -6.28 21.82
N VAL A 18 29.03 -6.24 20.82
CA VAL A 18 30.44 -6.55 20.99
C VAL A 18 31.12 -5.34 21.60
N CYS A 19 31.21 -5.28 22.92
CA CYS A 19 32.13 -4.37 23.61
C CYS A 19 33.56 -4.83 23.40
N LEU A 20 34.25 -4.28 22.42
CA LEU A 20 35.72 -4.30 22.36
C LEU A 20 36.27 -3.21 23.31
N LEU A 21 36.75 -3.65 24.45
CA LEU A 21 37.53 -2.81 25.34
C LEU A 21 38.89 -2.45 24.67
N PHE A 22 38.95 -1.28 24.05
CA PHE A 22 40.22 -0.66 23.72
C PHE A 22 40.58 0.37 24.82
N VAL A 23 41.54 0.01 25.63
CA VAL A 23 42.22 0.93 26.55
C VAL A 23 43.12 1.83 25.70
N GLY A 24 42.79 3.12 25.65
CA GLY A 24 43.63 4.14 24.98
C GLY A 24 42.81 5.23 24.31
N CYS A 25 41.92 5.93 25.05
CA CYS A 25 41.21 7.11 24.53
C CYS A 25 42.05 8.37 24.52
N LYS A 26 42.28 8.92 23.31
CA LYS A 26 42.60 10.33 23.16
C LYS A 26 41.33 11.14 23.43
N PRO A 27 41.36 12.28 24.15
CA PRO A 27 40.20 13.13 24.36
C PRO A 27 39.83 13.83 23.03
N GLY A 28 38.61 13.72 22.58
CA GLY A 28 38.08 14.55 21.49
C GLY A 28 37.33 13.85 20.35
N ARG A 29 36.84 12.61 20.52
CA ARG A 29 35.80 12.13 19.57
C ARG A 29 34.45 12.64 20.01
N PRO A 30 33.66 13.27 19.11
CA PRO A 30 32.27 13.56 19.43
C PRO A 30 31.55 12.28 19.82
N GLU A 31 30.79 12.32 20.91
CA GLU A 31 29.86 11.27 21.27
C GLU A 31 28.84 11.20 20.14
N PHE A 32 28.84 10.11 19.40
CA PHE A 32 27.79 9.84 18.43
C PHE A 32 26.49 9.59 19.21
N ALA A 33 25.67 10.62 19.32
CA ALA A 33 24.31 10.43 19.76
C ALA A 33 23.59 9.59 18.69
N MET A 34 23.22 8.37 19.06
CA MET A 34 22.34 7.57 18.20
C MET A 34 21.05 8.37 17.96
N PRO A 35 20.58 8.50 16.72
CA PRO A 35 19.36 9.22 16.46
C PRO A 35 18.21 8.59 17.26
N GLU A 36 17.33 9.43 17.76
CA GLU A 36 16.12 8.97 18.44
C GLU A 36 15.26 8.24 17.42
N ILE A 37 15.12 6.90 17.59
CA ILE A 37 14.25 6.09 16.75
C ILE A 37 12.81 6.35 17.20
N LYS A 38 12.08 7.13 16.41
CA LYS A 38 10.65 7.39 16.61
C LYS A 38 9.88 6.31 15.86
N MET A 39 9.24 5.39 16.56
CA MET A 39 8.44 4.33 15.94
C MET A 39 7.07 4.21 16.64
N ILE A 40 6.01 4.22 15.84
CA ILE A 40 4.66 3.82 16.27
C ILE A 40 4.67 2.31 16.47
N THR A 41 5.25 1.59 15.53
CA THR A 41 5.42 0.13 15.51
C THR A 41 6.69 -0.25 14.74
N GLY A 42 7.23 -1.45 15.02
CA GLY A 42 8.29 -2.07 14.19
C GLY A 42 7.74 -2.81 12.98
N GLU A 43 6.41 -2.92 12.86
CA GLU A 43 5.74 -3.70 11.83
C GLU A 43 5.62 -2.91 10.52
N ASN A 44 5.50 -3.63 9.41
CA ASN A 44 5.24 -2.99 8.13
C ASN A 44 3.80 -2.51 8.05
N LEU A 45 3.60 -1.28 7.58
CA LEU A 45 2.30 -0.70 7.29
C LEU A 45 2.04 -0.80 5.79
N HIS A 46 0.84 -1.27 5.42
CA HIS A 46 0.52 -1.62 4.05
C HIS A 46 -0.54 -0.74 3.41
N ASN A 47 -1.32 -0.06 4.22
CA ASN A 47 -2.42 0.78 3.75
C ASN A 47 -2.58 1.99 4.66
N VAL A 48 -3.04 3.11 4.09
CA VAL A 48 -3.44 4.30 4.84
C VAL A 48 -4.68 4.94 4.22
N VAL A 49 -5.68 5.25 5.06
CA VAL A 49 -6.91 5.96 4.66
C VAL A 49 -6.95 7.30 5.36
N ALA A 50 -7.10 8.39 4.60
CA ALA A 50 -7.27 9.74 5.11
C ALA A 50 -8.75 10.13 5.09
N PHE A 51 -9.32 10.46 6.24
CA PHE A 51 -10.71 10.91 6.35
C PHE A 51 -10.84 12.43 6.26
N ASP A 52 -9.88 13.16 6.82
CA ASP A 52 -9.75 14.61 6.74
C ASP A 52 -8.30 15.02 7.07
N PRO A 53 -7.95 16.35 7.07
CA PRO A 53 -6.58 16.81 7.35
C PRO A 53 -6.00 16.38 8.71
N LYS A 54 -6.80 15.84 9.62
CA LYS A 54 -6.36 15.45 10.97
C LYS A 54 -6.64 14.00 11.31
N GLU A 55 -7.43 13.32 10.51
CA GLU A 55 -7.90 11.97 10.81
C GLU A 55 -7.47 10.98 9.73
N ALA A 56 -6.76 9.94 10.16
CA ALA A 56 -6.31 8.85 9.29
C ALA A 56 -6.25 7.53 10.04
N LEU A 57 -6.35 6.44 9.29
CA LEU A 57 -6.19 5.07 9.76
C LEU A 57 -5.15 4.36 8.91
N THR A 58 -4.31 3.53 9.52
CA THR A 58 -3.35 2.67 8.83
C THR A 58 -3.42 1.25 9.35
N SER A 59 -3.15 0.29 8.49
CA SER A 59 -3.12 -1.13 8.82
C SER A 59 -1.90 -1.83 8.24
N GLY A 60 -1.56 -3.02 8.77
CA GLY A 60 -0.35 -3.69 8.32
C GLY A 60 -0.16 -5.11 8.81
N SER A 61 1.11 -5.52 8.91
CA SER A 61 1.53 -6.84 9.34
C SER A 61 1.08 -7.15 10.77
N TYR A 62 0.88 -8.42 11.07
CA TYR A 62 0.47 -8.92 12.41
C TYR A 62 -0.85 -8.33 12.91
N GLY A 63 -1.76 -7.96 12.00
CA GLY A 63 -3.07 -7.43 12.33
C GLY A 63 -3.06 -6.05 12.98
N VAL A 64 -1.96 -5.29 12.85
CA VAL A 64 -1.90 -3.95 13.44
C VAL A 64 -2.83 -2.99 12.70
N VAL A 65 -3.53 -2.19 13.48
CA VAL A 65 -4.34 -1.06 13.00
C VAL A 65 -4.05 0.12 13.93
N TYR A 66 -3.76 1.27 13.36
CA TYR A 66 -3.55 2.51 14.10
C TYR A 66 -4.45 3.62 13.55
N HIS A 67 -4.90 4.49 14.43
CA HIS A 67 -5.76 5.62 14.10
C HIS A 67 -5.23 6.90 14.73
N THR A 68 -5.31 8.00 14.00
CA THR A 68 -5.10 9.35 14.52
C THR A 68 -6.31 10.22 14.25
N SER A 69 -6.66 11.11 15.18
CA SER A 69 -7.69 12.15 15.02
C SER A 69 -7.14 13.56 15.35
N THR A 70 -5.83 13.68 15.54
CA THR A 70 -5.17 14.91 15.96
C THR A 70 -4.18 15.45 14.92
N GLY A 71 -4.13 14.78 13.77
CA GLY A 71 -3.22 15.12 12.66
C GLY A 71 -2.03 14.20 12.54
N GLY A 72 -1.79 13.31 13.53
CA GLY A 72 -0.72 12.33 13.46
C GLY A 72 0.68 12.96 13.33
N THR A 73 0.90 14.12 13.98
CA THR A 73 2.17 14.87 13.88
C THR A 73 3.28 14.30 14.75
N THR A 74 2.93 13.45 15.68
CA THR A 74 3.87 12.70 16.53
C THR A 74 3.47 11.23 16.58
N LYS A 75 4.40 10.35 16.98
CA LYS A 75 4.10 8.92 17.16
C LYS A 75 2.99 8.67 18.19
N ASP A 76 2.88 9.52 19.20
CA ASP A 76 1.92 9.37 20.30
C ASP A 76 0.51 9.81 19.91
N ASP A 77 0.35 10.46 18.76
CA ASP A 77 -0.94 10.80 18.16
C ASP A 77 -1.63 9.58 17.50
N TRP A 78 -0.86 8.52 17.23
CA TRP A 78 -1.37 7.29 16.62
C TRP A 78 -1.71 6.26 17.68
N GLN A 79 -3.01 5.97 17.82
CA GLN A 79 -3.53 5.04 18.82
C GLN A 79 -3.78 3.67 18.20
N PRO A 80 -3.30 2.58 18.82
CA PRO A 80 -3.59 1.23 18.35
C PRO A 80 -5.07 0.90 18.52
N LEU A 81 -5.64 0.24 17.51
CA LEU A 81 -6.98 -0.33 17.53
C LEU A 81 -6.88 -1.85 17.45
N ALA A 82 -7.76 -2.54 18.21
CA ALA A 82 -7.81 -4.00 18.21
C ALA A 82 -8.51 -4.51 16.95
N SER A 83 -7.79 -5.14 16.03
CA SER A 83 -8.34 -5.75 14.81
C SER A 83 -9.01 -7.11 15.06
N GLU A 84 -8.66 -7.78 16.17
CA GLU A 84 -9.16 -9.09 16.60
C GLU A 84 -8.82 -10.28 15.67
N VAL A 85 -7.89 -10.09 14.71
CA VAL A 85 -7.50 -11.13 13.73
C VAL A 85 -6.16 -11.80 14.03
N GLY A 86 -5.44 -11.36 15.07
CA GLY A 86 -4.14 -11.93 15.45
C GLY A 86 -3.05 -11.73 14.40
N ASP A 87 -2.16 -12.71 14.22
CA ASP A 87 -0.99 -12.64 13.34
C ASP A 87 -1.38 -12.77 11.86
N VAL A 88 -2.10 -11.80 11.33
CA VAL A 88 -2.53 -11.72 9.94
C VAL A 88 -1.92 -10.49 9.28
N LEU A 89 -1.47 -10.61 8.03
CA LEU A 89 -1.14 -9.46 7.21
C LEU A 89 -2.44 -8.83 6.69
N LEU A 90 -2.70 -7.59 7.07
CA LEU A 90 -3.75 -6.75 6.53
C LEU A 90 -3.18 -5.99 5.33
N CYS A 91 -3.81 -6.14 4.16
CA CYS A 91 -3.26 -5.70 2.89
C CYS A 91 -3.80 -4.34 2.45
N GLU A 92 -5.14 -4.17 2.48
CA GLU A 92 -5.79 -2.95 2.04
C GLU A 92 -7.08 -2.72 2.79
N ALA A 93 -7.42 -1.45 2.99
CA ALA A 93 -8.66 -0.98 3.60
C ALA A 93 -9.42 -0.06 2.66
N ASP A 94 -10.74 -0.17 2.66
CA ASP A 94 -11.64 0.77 1.98
C ASP A 94 -12.73 1.23 2.92
N PHE A 95 -13.01 2.53 2.92
CA PHE A 95 -14.00 3.19 3.74
C PHE A 95 -14.94 4.04 2.90
N ILE A 96 -16.23 3.80 3.02
CA ILE A 96 -17.26 4.59 2.34
C ILE A 96 -17.61 5.88 3.09
N ASP A 97 -17.34 5.90 4.39
CA ASP A 97 -17.44 7.07 5.28
C ASP A 97 -16.52 6.86 6.50
N ARG A 98 -16.49 7.84 7.44
CA ARG A 98 -15.63 7.76 8.64
C ARG A 98 -15.90 6.58 9.57
N ASN A 99 -17.08 6.00 9.50
CA ASN A 99 -17.51 4.96 10.42
C ASN A 99 -17.50 3.58 9.78
N THR A 100 -17.80 3.50 8.49
CA THR A 100 -18.07 2.24 7.79
C THR A 100 -16.93 1.90 6.85
N GLY A 101 -16.23 0.80 7.13
CA GLY A 101 -15.11 0.38 6.31
C GLY A 101 -14.75 -1.10 6.49
N TRP A 102 -13.95 -1.58 5.56
CA TRP A 102 -13.49 -2.97 5.50
C TRP A 102 -11.98 -3.01 5.33
N ILE A 103 -11.37 -4.07 5.85
CA ILE A 103 -9.96 -4.39 5.60
C ILE A 103 -9.88 -5.84 5.16
N VAL A 104 -9.07 -6.10 4.13
CA VAL A 104 -8.76 -7.45 3.67
C VAL A 104 -7.32 -7.84 3.97
N GLY A 105 -7.06 -9.15 3.98
CA GLY A 105 -5.74 -9.68 4.27
C GLY A 105 -5.53 -11.12 3.85
N ILE A 106 -4.39 -11.67 4.24
CA ILE A 106 -4.05 -13.06 3.94
C ILE A 106 -5.01 -14.04 4.63
N LYS A 107 -5.00 -15.29 4.14
CA LYS A 107 -5.85 -16.39 4.67
C LYS A 107 -7.35 -16.08 4.60
N GLY A 108 -7.78 -15.42 3.54
CA GLY A 108 -9.19 -15.08 3.32
C GLY A 108 -9.77 -14.10 4.33
N THR A 109 -8.91 -13.33 5.01
CA THR A 109 -9.36 -12.39 6.04
C THR A 109 -10.12 -11.22 5.44
N ILE A 110 -11.33 -10.97 5.95
CA ILE A 110 -12.11 -9.75 5.76
C ILE A 110 -12.61 -9.31 7.13
N ILE A 111 -12.38 -8.07 7.51
CA ILE A 111 -12.94 -7.47 8.73
C ILE A 111 -13.70 -6.20 8.36
N HIS A 112 -14.78 -5.93 9.09
CA HIS A 112 -15.71 -4.82 8.86
C HIS A 112 -15.91 -4.02 10.14
N THR A 113 -16.01 -2.72 10.01
CA THR A 113 -16.38 -1.78 11.09
C THR A 113 -17.53 -0.89 10.68
N VAL A 114 -18.33 -0.45 11.68
CA VAL A 114 -19.38 0.57 11.53
C VAL A 114 -19.22 1.71 12.54
N ASP A 115 -18.07 1.77 13.21
CA ASP A 115 -17.79 2.75 14.29
C ASP A 115 -16.39 3.38 14.18
N GLY A 116 -15.83 3.41 12.95
CA GLY A 116 -14.54 4.03 12.66
C GLY A 116 -13.34 3.20 13.15
N GLY A 117 -13.50 1.88 13.16
CA GLY A 117 -12.42 0.94 13.55
C GLY A 117 -12.32 0.70 15.06
N LYS A 118 -13.21 1.25 15.89
CA LYS A 118 -13.22 0.97 17.34
C LYS A 118 -13.56 -0.48 17.63
N LYS A 119 -14.37 -1.09 16.76
CA LYS A 119 -14.68 -2.51 16.77
C LYS A 119 -14.65 -3.06 15.34
N TRP A 120 -13.96 -4.18 15.17
CA TRP A 120 -13.91 -4.93 13.95
C TRP A 120 -14.66 -6.26 14.10
N VAL A 121 -15.40 -6.63 13.06
CA VAL A 121 -16.11 -7.92 13.01
C VAL A 121 -15.60 -8.68 11.81
N LYS A 122 -15.12 -9.91 12.02
CA LYS A 122 -14.70 -10.78 10.94
C LYS A 122 -15.90 -11.20 10.10
N GLN A 123 -15.74 -11.16 8.76
CA GLN A 123 -16.69 -11.65 7.78
C GLN A 123 -16.19 -12.93 7.15
N GLU A 124 -17.10 -13.86 6.80
CA GLU A 124 -16.74 -15.11 6.15
C GLU A 124 -16.59 -14.91 4.64
N SER A 125 -15.37 -14.89 4.17
CA SER A 125 -15.05 -14.71 2.75
C SER A 125 -15.35 -15.93 1.86
N GLY A 126 -15.51 -17.12 2.45
CA GLY A 126 -15.68 -18.39 1.75
C GLY A 126 -14.40 -18.93 1.11
N THR A 127 -13.23 -18.38 1.44
CA THR A 127 -11.92 -18.81 0.91
C THR A 127 -10.82 -18.69 1.94
N GLU A 128 -9.75 -19.48 1.79
CA GLU A 128 -8.50 -19.33 2.54
C GLU A 128 -7.37 -18.68 1.69
N LYS A 129 -7.67 -18.29 0.44
CA LYS A 129 -6.71 -17.61 -0.42
C LYS A 129 -6.39 -16.22 0.11
N ASN A 130 -5.20 -15.74 -0.18
CA ASN A 130 -4.81 -14.38 0.21
C ASN A 130 -5.61 -13.36 -0.62
N LEU A 131 -6.14 -12.36 0.08
CA LEU A 131 -6.91 -11.25 -0.47
C LEU A 131 -6.05 -9.99 -0.36
N PHE A 132 -5.90 -9.27 -1.47
CA PHE A 132 -4.92 -8.18 -1.56
C PHE A 132 -5.54 -6.81 -1.68
N SER A 133 -6.74 -6.70 -2.28
CA SER A 133 -7.37 -5.41 -2.52
C SER A 133 -8.89 -5.51 -2.39
N ILE A 134 -9.50 -4.42 -1.98
CA ILE A 134 -10.94 -4.29 -1.74
C ILE A 134 -11.43 -2.94 -2.24
N SER A 135 -12.63 -2.91 -2.84
CA SER A 135 -13.27 -1.67 -3.28
C SER A 135 -14.78 -1.76 -3.08
N PHE A 136 -15.36 -0.80 -2.38
CA PHE A 136 -16.80 -0.64 -2.18
C PHE A 136 -17.34 0.54 -2.98
N ALA A 137 -18.34 0.31 -3.81
CA ALA A 137 -19.04 1.38 -4.53
C ALA A 137 -20.09 2.08 -3.66
N ASP A 138 -20.61 1.38 -2.66
CA ASP A 138 -21.55 1.86 -1.66
C ASP A 138 -21.55 0.91 -0.44
N ALA A 139 -22.41 1.16 0.57
CA ALA A 139 -22.49 0.37 1.80
C ALA A 139 -22.87 -1.12 1.61
N LYS A 140 -23.30 -1.50 0.42
CA LYS A 140 -23.77 -2.88 0.14
C LYS A 140 -22.93 -3.59 -0.89
N ASN A 141 -22.45 -2.87 -1.89
CA ASN A 141 -21.79 -3.44 -3.05
C ASN A 141 -20.28 -3.26 -2.97
N GLY A 142 -19.56 -4.36 -2.81
CA GLY A 142 -18.12 -4.40 -2.68
C GLY A 142 -17.47 -5.58 -3.37
N TRP A 143 -16.23 -5.40 -3.80
CA TRP A 143 -15.42 -6.42 -4.49
C TRP A 143 -14.08 -6.57 -3.82
N VAL A 144 -13.59 -7.81 -3.82
CA VAL A 144 -12.29 -8.19 -3.27
C VAL A 144 -11.56 -9.01 -4.31
N VAL A 145 -10.25 -8.79 -4.46
CA VAL A 145 -9.39 -9.57 -5.35
C VAL A 145 -8.19 -10.15 -4.61
N GLY A 146 -7.61 -11.22 -5.18
CA GLY A 146 -6.50 -11.91 -4.55
C GLY A 146 -5.83 -12.97 -5.41
N GLU A 147 -5.26 -13.97 -4.75
CA GLU A 147 -4.54 -15.07 -5.38
C GLU A 147 -5.40 -15.91 -6.32
N PHE A 148 -4.76 -16.49 -7.34
CA PHE A 148 -5.37 -17.45 -8.29
C PHE A 148 -6.65 -16.93 -8.91
N GLY A 149 -6.65 -15.67 -9.36
CA GLY A 149 -7.79 -15.05 -10.02
C GLY A 149 -9.02 -14.89 -9.13
N THR A 150 -8.84 -14.88 -7.81
CA THR A 150 -9.93 -14.69 -6.87
C THR A 150 -10.56 -13.32 -7.08
N ILE A 151 -11.88 -13.33 -7.33
CA ILE A 151 -12.74 -12.14 -7.31
C ILE A 151 -13.97 -12.53 -6.49
N LEU A 152 -14.20 -11.81 -5.39
CA LEU A 152 -15.40 -11.97 -4.56
C LEU A 152 -16.25 -10.72 -4.69
N HIS A 153 -17.56 -10.86 -4.63
CA HIS A 153 -18.53 -9.77 -4.68
C HIS A 153 -19.57 -9.94 -3.58
N THR A 154 -19.90 -8.85 -2.93
CA THR A 154 -21.01 -8.73 -1.98
C THR A 154 -22.05 -7.73 -2.47
N THR A 155 -23.32 -7.96 -2.11
CA THR A 155 -24.45 -7.04 -2.33
C THR A 155 -25.18 -6.70 -1.04
N ASP A 156 -24.59 -7.10 0.11
CA ASP A 156 -25.18 -6.97 1.44
C ASP A 156 -24.18 -6.43 2.50
N GLY A 157 -23.10 -5.75 2.02
CA GLY A 157 -22.10 -5.15 2.91
C GLY A 157 -21.13 -6.17 3.51
N GLY A 158 -21.00 -7.33 2.85
CA GLY A 158 -20.10 -8.40 3.26
C GLY A 158 -20.72 -9.39 4.25
N GLU A 159 -22.05 -9.34 4.50
CA GLU A 159 -22.74 -10.42 5.22
C GLU A 159 -22.61 -11.75 4.46
N SER A 160 -22.55 -11.67 3.14
CA SER A 160 -22.20 -12.80 2.27
C SER A 160 -21.30 -12.37 1.10
N TRP A 161 -20.36 -13.25 0.73
CA TRP A 161 -19.46 -13.06 -0.40
C TRP A 161 -19.67 -14.16 -1.44
N LYS A 162 -19.83 -13.78 -2.70
CA LYS A 162 -20.01 -14.71 -3.83
C LYS A 162 -18.80 -14.63 -4.76
N SER A 163 -18.31 -15.77 -5.21
CA SER A 163 -17.21 -15.81 -6.16
C SER A 163 -17.69 -15.39 -7.56
N GLN A 164 -16.99 -14.43 -8.13
CA GLN A 164 -17.03 -14.06 -9.56
C GLN A 164 -15.71 -14.45 -10.26
N SER A 165 -14.90 -15.26 -9.59
CA SER A 165 -13.58 -15.69 -10.08
C SER A 165 -13.71 -16.35 -11.44
N LYS A 166 -12.72 -16.07 -12.28
CA LYS A 166 -12.52 -16.76 -13.56
C LYS A 166 -11.39 -17.78 -13.39
N ASP A 167 -11.28 -18.72 -14.31
CA ASP A 167 -10.15 -19.66 -14.38
C ASP A 167 -8.86 -18.92 -14.80
N ILE A 168 -8.41 -18.02 -13.93
CA ILE A 168 -7.22 -17.21 -14.12
C ILE A 168 -6.21 -17.60 -13.06
N ASP A 169 -5.17 -18.32 -13.49
CA ASP A 169 -4.05 -18.68 -12.61
C ASP A 169 -3.05 -17.52 -12.51
N LYS A 170 -3.48 -16.40 -11.91
CA LYS A 170 -2.69 -15.18 -11.71
C LYS A 170 -3.07 -14.51 -10.41
N ILE A 171 -2.13 -13.76 -9.86
CA ILE A 171 -2.39 -12.85 -8.76
C ILE A 171 -3.08 -11.60 -9.31
N LEU A 172 -4.20 -11.24 -8.69
CA LEU A 172 -4.89 -9.98 -8.90
C LEU A 172 -4.52 -9.06 -7.72
N ASN A 173 -3.84 -7.96 -8.02
CA ASN A 173 -3.21 -7.11 -7.01
C ASN A 173 -4.10 -5.97 -6.53
N SER A 174 -4.93 -5.41 -7.41
CA SER A 174 -5.76 -4.26 -7.07
C SER A 174 -7.09 -4.26 -7.83
N VAL A 175 -8.13 -3.73 -7.18
CA VAL A 175 -9.48 -3.56 -7.71
C VAL A 175 -9.96 -2.14 -7.41
N CYS A 176 -10.60 -1.51 -8.39
CA CYS A 176 -11.20 -0.18 -8.25
C CYS A 176 -12.57 -0.16 -8.90
N PHE A 177 -13.61 0.11 -8.13
CA PHE A 177 -14.97 0.35 -8.59
C PHE A 177 -15.36 1.82 -8.36
N ILE A 178 -15.82 2.48 -9.40
CA ILE A 178 -16.30 3.88 -9.32
C ILE A 178 -17.80 3.98 -9.12
N ASP A 179 -18.50 2.91 -9.40
CA ASP A 179 -19.94 2.71 -9.16
C ASP A 179 -20.24 1.20 -9.14
N VAL A 180 -21.49 0.83 -8.86
CA VAL A 180 -21.91 -0.59 -8.76
C VAL A 180 -21.79 -1.39 -10.06
N ARG A 181 -21.47 -0.76 -11.19
CA ARG A 181 -21.39 -1.42 -12.50
C ARG A 181 -20.00 -1.38 -13.09
N ASN A 182 -19.26 -0.28 -12.88
CA ASN A 182 -18.00 -0.01 -13.56
C ASN A 182 -16.82 -0.22 -12.62
N GLY A 183 -15.97 -1.20 -12.97
CA GLY A 183 -14.80 -1.53 -12.17
C GLY A 183 -13.66 -2.14 -12.97
N TRP A 184 -12.46 -2.01 -12.45
CA TRP A 184 -11.23 -2.53 -13.03
C TRP A 184 -10.50 -3.41 -12.02
N VAL A 185 -9.87 -4.45 -12.54
CA VAL A 185 -9.01 -5.37 -11.78
C VAL A 185 -7.70 -5.49 -12.52
N ILE A 186 -6.60 -5.38 -11.80
CA ILE A 186 -5.25 -5.51 -12.34
C ILE A 186 -4.42 -6.55 -11.59
N GLY A 187 -3.33 -7.01 -12.21
CA GLY A 187 -2.48 -8.02 -11.58
C GLY A 187 -1.20 -8.33 -12.35
N GLU A 188 -0.71 -9.54 -12.14
CA GLU A 188 0.51 -10.02 -12.75
C GLU A 188 0.43 -10.08 -14.27
N PHE A 189 1.61 -10.04 -14.92
CA PHE A 189 1.78 -10.18 -16.38
C PHE A 189 0.91 -9.21 -17.18
N GLY A 190 0.89 -7.94 -16.79
CA GLY A 190 0.13 -6.89 -17.47
C GLY A 190 -1.37 -7.15 -17.52
N THR A 191 -1.89 -7.90 -16.55
CA THR A 191 -3.32 -8.23 -16.49
C THR A 191 -4.13 -6.99 -16.17
N ILE A 192 -5.08 -6.65 -17.05
CA ILE A 192 -6.08 -5.60 -16.86
C ILE A 192 -7.44 -6.14 -17.30
N PHE A 193 -8.42 -6.14 -16.40
CA PHE A 193 -9.81 -6.46 -16.68
C PHE A 193 -10.70 -5.28 -16.37
N HIS A 194 -11.77 -5.13 -17.14
CA HIS A 194 -12.81 -4.12 -16.94
C HIS A 194 -14.20 -4.77 -17.01
N THR A 195 -15.07 -4.35 -16.14
CA THR A 195 -16.50 -4.69 -16.14
C THR A 195 -17.36 -3.46 -16.28
N THR A 196 -18.58 -3.62 -16.86
CA THR A 196 -19.62 -2.59 -16.94
C THR A 196 -20.96 -3.10 -16.40
N ASP A 197 -20.94 -4.26 -15.74
CA ASP A 197 -22.12 -4.94 -15.21
C ASP A 197 -21.89 -5.52 -13.80
N GLY A 198 -20.98 -4.91 -13.01
CA GLY A 198 -20.73 -5.30 -11.63
C GLY A 198 -19.94 -6.59 -11.48
N GLY A 199 -19.16 -6.97 -12.51
CA GLY A 199 -18.33 -8.16 -12.50
C GLY A 199 -18.99 -9.44 -12.98
N GLU A 200 -20.23 -9.37 -13.49
CA GLU A 200 -20.86 -10.51 -14.17
C GLU A 200 -20.02 -10.93 -15.39
N HIS A 201 -19.52 -9.93 -16.13
CA HIS A 201 -18.60 -10.13 -17.25
C HIS A 201 -17.38 -9.22 -17.13
N TRP A 202 -16.19 -9.83 -17.23
CA TRP A 202 -14.91 -9.15 -17.25
C TRP A 202 -14.30 -9.21 -18.65
N LYS A 203 -13.97 -8.05 -19.22
CA LYS A 203 -13.27 -7.93 -20.51
C LYS A 203 -11.81 -7.62 -20.27
N LYS A 204 -10.92 -8.40 -20.88
CA LYS A 204 -9.49 -8.10 -20.88
C LYS A 204 -9.23 -6.82 -21.66
N GLN A 205 -8.50 -5.90 -21.04
CA GLN A 205 -7.93 -4.70 -21.68
C GLN A 205 -6.43 -4.93 -21.93
N ARG A 206 -5.86 -4.16 -22.83
CA ARG A 206 -4.46 -4.28 -23.22
C ARG A 206 -3.80 -2.90 -23.27
N CYS A 207 -2.52 -2.85 -22.94
CA CYS A 207 -1.65 -1.71 -23.18
C CYS A 207 -0.51 -2.16 -24.09
N LYS A 208 -0.50 -1.67 -25.33
CA LYS A 208 0.52 -2.06 -26.30
C LYS A 208 1.93 -1.62 -25.90
N ASP A 209 2.04 -0.56 -25.12
CA ASP A 209 3.32 0.02 -24.70
C ASP A 209 4.08 -0.85 -23.69
N ILE A 210 3.40 -1.84 -23.07
CA ILE A 210 4.00 -2.81 -22.14
C ILE A 210 3.91 -4.25 -22.65
N GLU A 211 3.27 -4.49 -23.80
CA GLU A 211 3.25 -5.81 -24.42
C GLU A 211 4.65 -6.12 -24.96
N THR A 212 5.21 -7.22 -24.52
CA THR A 212 6.42 -7.79 -25.12
C THR A 212 6.03 -8.57 -26.38
N GLU A 213 6.84 -8.52 -27.44
CA GLU A 213 6.66 -9.41 -28.58
C GLU A 213 6.71 -10.87 -28.10
N GLU A 214 5.81 -11.71 -28.63
CA GLU A 214 5.60 -13.10 -28.20
C GLU A 214 6.76 -14.05 -28.55
N ASP A 215 7.95 -13.55 -28.78
CA ASP A 215 9.10 -14.40 -29.06
C ASP A 215 9.70 -14.95 -27.75
N MET A 216 8.98 -15.87 -27.12
CA MET A 216 9.45 -16.62 -25.92
C MET A 216 10.74 -17.40 -26.18
N LEU A 217 11.20 -17.51 -27.42
CA LEU A 217 12.46 -18.12 -27.81
C LEU A 217 13.59 -17.10 -27.90
N SER A 218 13.29 -15.81 -27.81
CA SER A 218 14.30 -14.77 -27.75
C SER A 218 15.07 -14.81 -26.43
N TYR A 219 16.38 -14.70 -26.50
CA TYR A 219 17.27 -14.64 -25.33
C TYR A 219 16.97 -13.39 -24.44
N ASP A 220 16.35 -12.36 -25.00
CA ASP A 220 16.00 -11.10 -24.35
C ASP A 220 14.49 -11.02 -23.95
N TRP A 221 13.77 -12.16 -23.96
CA TRP A 221 12.37 -12.16 -23.57
C TRP A 221 12.21 -11.70 -22.11
N LYS A 222 11.41 -10.66 -21.91
CA LYS A 222 10.99 -10.20 -20.58
C LYS A 222 9.50 -10.44 -20.42
N PRO A 223 9.06 -11.05 -19.30
CA PRO A 223 7.62 -11.17 -19.03
C PRO A 223 6.99 -9.78 -18.89
N MET A 224 5.72 -9.65 -19.25
CA MET A 224 4.96 -8.44 -18.98
C MET A 224 5.02 -8.12 -17.48
N PRO A 225 5.15 -6.83 -17.11
CA PRO A 225 5.33 -6.42 -15.71
C PRO A 225 4.11 -6.70 -14.86
N ALA A 226 4.32 -6.88 -13.56
CA ALA A 226 3.25 -6.87 -12.58
C ALA A 226 2.73 -5.43 -12.39
N LEU A 227 1.41 -5.30 -12.33
CA LEU A 227 0.70 -4.06 -12.05
C LEU A 227 0.23 -4.13 -10.58
N TYR A 228 0.46 -3.08 -9.78
CA TYR A 228 0.28 -3.13 -8.34
C TYR A 228 -0.91 -2.37 -7.84
N GLU A 229 -1.19 -1.19 -8.39
CA GLU A 229 -2.35 -0.41 -7.99
C GLU A 229 -3.03 0.25 -9.18
N VAL A 230 -4.38 0.27 -9.14
CA VAL A 230 -5.25 0.94 -10.11
C VAL A 230 -6.09 1.99 -9.41
N TYR A 231 -6.06 3.20 -9.94
CA TYR A 231 -6.83 4.34 -9.48
C TYR A 231 -7.67 4.90 -10.63
N PHE A 232 -8.95 5.14 -10.38
CA PHE A 232 -9.83 5.83 -11.30
C PHE A 232 -10.46 7.03 -10.62
N LYS A 233 -10.31 8.19 -11.24
CA LYS A 233 -10.95 9.45 -10.82
C LYS A 233 -12.42 9.49 -11.22
N ASP A 234 -12.72 8.94 -12.37
CA ASP A 234 -14.05 8.85 -12.98
C ASP A 234 -14.08 7.67 -13.97
N LYS A 235 -15.20 7.44 -14.66
CA LYS A 235 -15.36 6.29 -15.59
C LYS A 235 -14.43 6.33 -16.82
N ASP A 236 -13.82 7.45 -17.11
CA ASP A 236 -12.97 7.64 -18.28
C ASP A 236 -11.49 7.77 -17.91
N SER A 237 -11.18 8.43 -16.79
CA SER A 237 -9.82 8.82 -16.40
C SER A 237 -9.27 7.91 -15.31
N GLY A 238 -8.21 7.14 -15.62
CA GLY A 238 -7.59 6.22 -14.69
C GLY A 238 -6.09 6.07 -14.89
N TRP A 239 -5.42 5.59 -13.84
CA TRP A 239 -3.98 5.32 -13.79
C TRP A 239 -3.71 3.95 -13.22
N ILE A 240 -2.61 3.36 -13.62
CA ILE A 240 -2.07 2.12 -13.06
C ILE A 240 -0.59 2.32 -12.80
N VAL A 241 -0.12 1.86 -11.65
CA VAL A 241 1.32 1.82 -11.32
C VAL A 241 1.78 0.38 -11.13
N GLY A 242 3.08 0.12 -11.32
CA GLY A 242 3.57 -1.25 -11.26
C GLY A 242 5.09 -1.39 -11.25
N MET A 243 5.54 -2.59 -11.63
CA MET A 243 6.96 -2.97 -11.70
C MET A 243 7.71 -2.09 -12.72
N ASP A 244 9.02 -1.96 -12.54
CA ASP A 244 9.93 -1.25 -13.45
C ASP A 244 9.54 0.22 -13.72
N GLY A 245 8.98 0.89 -12.70
CA GLY A 245 8.58 2.29 -12.78
C GLY A 245 7.39 2.54 -13.73
N ILE A 246 6.61 1.52 -14.05
CA ILE A 246 5.48 1.66 -14.96
C ILE A 246 4.41 2.56 -14.37
N ILE A 247 4.01 3.54 -15.19
CA ILE A 247 2.79 4.34 -15.02
C ILE A 247 2.00 4.23 -16.33
N LEU A 248 0.77 3.73 -16.25
CA LEU A 248 -0.16 3.73 -17.37
C LEU A 248 -1.28 4.74 -17.09
N LYS A 249 -1.77 5.37 -18.15
CA LYS A 249 -2.92 6.28 -18.07
C LYS A 249 -3.94 5.95 -19.16
N THR A 250 -5.20 6.09 -18.82
CA THR A 250 -6.32 6.09 -19.76
C THR A 250 -7.19 7.34 -19.60
N GLU A 251 -7.84 7.74 -20.68
CA GLU A 251 -8.84 8.84 -20.74
C GLU A 251 -10.16 8.37 -21.38
N ASN A 252 -10.35 7.07 -21.48
CA ASN A 252 -11.54 6.47 -22.12
C ASN A 252 -11.94 5.13 -21.48
N GLY A 253 -11.76 5.00 -20.16
CA GLY A 253 -12.14 3.81 -19.40
C GLY A 253 -11.32 2.56 -19.76
N GLY A 254 -10.06 2.75 -20.14
CA GLY A 254 -9.15 1.66 -20.49
C GLY A 254 -9.34 1.08 -21.89
N LYS A 255 -10.16 1.70 -22.76
CA LYS A 255 -10.23 1.32 -24.18
C LYS A 255 -8.87 1.51 -24.85
N HIS A 256 -8.12 2.48 -24.37
CA HIS A 256 -6.72 2.73 -24.73
C HIS A 256 -5.95 3.12 -23.48
N TRP A 257 -4.86 2.39 -23.20
CA TRP A 257 -3.87 2.68 -22.17
C TRP A 257 -2.58 3.15 -22.85
N ARG A 258 -1.97 4.20 -22.34
CA ARG A 258 -0.65 4.68 -22.74
C ARG A 258 0.31 4.69 -21.57
N LYS A 259 1.57 4.38 -21.81
CA LYS A 259 2.63 4.51 -20.82
C LYS A 259 3.00 5.99 -20.65
N ILE A 260 3.22 6.40 -19.41
CA ILE A 260 3.76 7.70 -19.03
C ILE A 260 5.18 7.49 -18.51
N GLU A 261 6.08 8.38 -18.86
CA GLU A 261 7.45 8.35 -18.36
C GLU A 261 7.50 8.70 -16.86
N SER A 262 8.01 7.77 -16.06
CA SER A 262 8.22 7.95 -14.62
C SER A 262 9.62 8.46 -14.30
N ASN A 263 10.59 8.28 -15.21
CA ASN A 263 12.02 8.51 -15.01
C ASN A 263 12.60 7.72 -13.83
N CYS A 264 12.05 6.54 -13.55
CA CYS A 264 12.60 5.57 -12.61
C CYS A 264 12.36 4.14 -13.10
N GLU A 265 13.14 3.19 -12.56
CA GLU A 265 13.07 1.75 -12.91
C GLU A 265 12.69 0.89 -11.69
N VAL A 266 12.30 1.52 -10.59
CA VAL A 266 11.90 0.80 -9.37
C VAL A 266 10.40 0.53 -9.35
N PRO A 267 9.95 -0.54 -8.67
CA PRO A 267 8.54 -0.80 -8.46
C PRO A 267 7.83 0.38 -7.78
N LEU A 268 6.68 0.78 -8.34
CA LEU A 268 5.77 1.79 -7.82
C LEU A 268 4.54 1.08 -7.23
N TYR A 269 4.18 1.38 -5.99
CA TYR A 269 3.23 0.58 -5.21
C TYR A 269 1.91 1.27 -4.93
N GLY A 270 1.92 2.60 -4.72
CA GLY A 270 0.76 3.37 -4.32
C GLY A 270 0.59 4.63 -5.17
N ILE A 271 -0.66 5.02 -5.45
CA ILE A 271 -1.00 6.23 -6.20
C ILE A 271 -2.25 6.89 -5.64
N ASP A 272 -2.23 8.21 -5.47
CA ASP A 272 -3.43 9.02 -5.22
C ASP A 272 -3.41 10.30 -6.07
N ILE A 273 -4.59 10.77 -6.48
CA ILE A 273 -4.75 12.01 -7.27
C ILE A 273 -5.93 12.83 -6.72
N LYS A 274 -5.65 14.08 -6.36
CA LYS A 274 -6.66 15.07 -5.94
C LYS A 274 -6.53 16.33 -6.79
N GLY A 275 -7.57 16.68 -7.50
CA GLY A 275 -7.57 17.87 -8.35
C GLY A 275 -6.46 17.83 -9.40
N ARG A 276 -5.49 18.72 -9.27
CA ARG A 276 -4.32 18.80 -10.15
C ARG A 276 -3.08 18.12 -9.58
N LYS A 277 -3.08 17.75 -8.31
CA LYS A 277 -1.94 17.08 -7.68
C LYS A 277 -2.10 15.57 -7.76
N GLY A 278 -0.97 14.89 -7.88
CA GLY A 278 -0.90 13.43 -7.85
C GLY A 278 0.39 12.98 -7.19
N TRP A 279 0.33 11.85 -6.48
CA TRP A 279 1.43 11.30 -5.69
C TRP A 279 1.56 9.82 -5.98
N ILE A 280 2.81 9.37 -6.16
CA ILE A 280 3.14 7.96 -6.31
C ILE A 280 4.27 7.64 -5.35
N VAL A 281 4.18 6.47 -4.71
CA VAL A 281 5.21 5.93 -3.84
C VAL A 281 5.68 4.56 -4.30
N GLY A 282 6.90 4.18 -3.91
CA GLY A 282 7.48 2.94 -4.38
C GLY A 282 8.62 2.39 -3.52
N LYS A 283 9.34 1.46 -4.13
CA LYS A 283 10.52 0.83 -3.54
C LYS A 283 11.62 1.87 -3.22
N GLU A 284 12.44 1.59 -2.22
CA GLU A 284 13.62 2.39 -1.86
C GLU A 284 13.32 3.86 -1.50
N GLY A 285 12.11 4.15 -0.99
CA GLY A 285 11.70 5.50 -0.64
C GLY A 285 11.37 6.40 -1.83
N TYR A 286 11.23 5.81 -3.03
CA TYR A 286 10.86 6.58 -4.22
C TYR A 286 9.51 7.25 -4.05
N TYR A 287 9.49 8.52 -4.41
CA TYR A 287 8.32 9.37 -4.38
C TYR A 287 8.26 10.23 -5.64
N LEU A 288 7.12 10.23 -6.30
CA LEU A 288 6.87 11.04 -7.49
C LEU A 288 5.71 11.99 -7.24
N LEU A 289 5.83 13.20 -7.77
CA LEU A 289 4.82 14.26 -7.68
C LEU A 289 4.37 14.68 -9.08
N SER A 290 3.07 14.77 -9.27
CA SER A 290 2.42 15.45 -10.40
C SER A 290 1.79 16.75 -9.94
N GLU A 291 1.82 17.79 -10.79
CA GLU A 291 1.17 19.09 -10.57
C GLU A 291 0.16 19.43 -11.69
N ASP A 292 -0.09 18.47 -12.56
CA ASP A 292 -0.95 18.61 -13.76
C ASP A 292 -2.05 17.53 -13.85
N GLY A 293 -2.37 16.89 -12.69
CA GLY A 293 -3.43 15.88 -12.62
C GLY A 293 -3.01 14.53 -13.16
N GLY A 294 -1.74 14.16 -12.99
CA GLY A 294 -1.20 12.85 -13.40
C GLY A 294 -0.85 12.76 -14.88
N GLU A 295 -0.70 13.90 -15.59
CA GLU A 295 -0.22 13.92 -16.97
C GLU A 295 1.28 13.70 -17.03
N THR A 296 2.03 14.36 -16.15
CA THR A 296 3.47 14.21 -16.00
C THR A 296 3.88 13.97 -14.55
N TRP A 297 4.98 13.25 -14.38
CA TRP A 297 5.48 12.86 -13.06
C TRP A 297 6.95 13.23 -12.90
N LYS A 298 7.31 13.72 -11.72
CA LYS A 298 8.68 14.09 -11.37
C LYS A 298 9.11 13.33 -10.13
N VAL A 299 10.20 12.60 -10.24
CA VAL A 299 10.88 12.00 -9.07
C VAL A 299 11.33 13.12 -8.15
N LYS A 300 11.01 13.00 -6.87
CA LYS A 300 11.39 13.91 -5.79
C LYS A 300 12.33 13.18 -4.84
N ASP A 301 13.61 13.20 -5.16
CA ASP A 301 14.64 12.55 -4.35
C ASP A 301 14.88 13.27 -3.03
N GLY A 302 15.07 12.50 -1.94
CA GLY A 302 15.45 13.01 -0.62
C GLY A 302 14.36 13.82 0.13
N VAL A 303 13.16 13.94 -0.42
CA VAL A 303 12.04 14.65 0.22
C VAL A 303 11.46 13.85 1.38
N ILE A 304 11.45 12.53 1.26
CA ILE A 304 11.12 11.59 2.34
C ILE A 304 12.43 10.95 2.78
N LYS A 305 12.85 11.21 4.01
CA LYS A 305 14.13 10.77 4.54
C LYS A 305 14.13 9.30 4.94
N THR A 306 13.80 8.40 4.00
CA THR A 306 13.87 6.95 4.18
C THR A 306 14.30 6.26 2.87
N ARG A 307 14.94 5.10 2.99
CA ARG A 307 15.25 4.19 1.88
C ARG A 307 14.43 2.89 1.94
N PHE A 308 13.55 2.78 2.91
CA PHE A 308 12.59 1.68 2.97
C PHE A 308 11.52 1.85 1.91
N TRP A 309 10.90 0.75 1.50
CA TRP A 309 9.77 0.85 0.59
C TRP A 309 8.60 1.59 1.24
N LEU A 310 7.97 2.42 0.45
CA LEU A 310 6.74 3.12 0.75
C LEU A 310 5.62 2.37 0.04
N ARG A 311 4.60 1.96 0.80
CA ARG A 311 3.58 1.05 0.25
C ARG A 311 2.37 1.79 -0.26
N ASP A 312 1.93 2.80 0.49
CA ASP A 312 0.68 3.49 0.19
C ASP A 312 0.78 4.99 0.49
N VAL A 313 0.02 5.77 -0.26
CA VAL A 313 -0.09 7.22 -0.16
C VAL A 313 -1.54 7.64 -0.31
N THR A 314 -2.02 8.48 0.60
CA THR A 314 -3.38 9.03 0.52
C THR A 314 -3.40 10.49 0.93
N PHE A 315 -4.24 11.27 0.29
CA PHE A 315 -4.49 12.68 0.61
C PHE A 315 -5.97 12.90 0.90
N SER A 316 -6.27 13.61 1.98
CA SER A 316 -7.65 14.01 2.29
C SER A 316 -8.11 15.18 1.40
N ASP A 317 -7.17 16.02 1.00
CA ASP A 317 -7.35 17.17 0.10
C ASP A 317 -6.07 17.41 -0.70
N GLU A 318 -5.94 18.52 -1.44
CA GLU A 318 -4.74 18.80 -2.24
C GLU A 318 -3.49 19.10 -1.41
N ASP A 319 -3.59 19.35 -0.10
CA ASP A 319 -2.47 19.76 0.74
C ASP A 319 -2.10 18.74 1.82
N ASN A 320 -3.07 18.01 2.36
CA ASN A 320 -2.90 17.16 3.54
C ASN A 320 -2.92 15.69 3.21
N GLY A 321 -1.81 14.99 3.47
CA GLY A 321 -1.70 13.56 3.16
C GLY A 321 -0.71 12.81 4.02
N TRP A 322 -0.76 11.49 3.91
CA TRP A 322 0.08 10.53 4.62
C TRP A 322 0.67 9.50 3.66
N ILE A 323 1.84 9.02 4.02
CA ILE A 323 2.52 7.89 3.40
C ILE A 323 2.85 6.88 4.49
N VAL A 324 2.68 5.59 4.17
CA VAL A 324 3.07 4.49 5.04
C VAL A 324 3.95 3.48 4.31
N GLY A 325 4.71 2.68 5.08
CA GLY A 325 5.61 1.70 4.49
C GLY A 325 6.28 0.77 5.50
N ALA A 326 7.45 0.25 5.10
CA ALA A 326 8.22 -0.68 5.89
C ALA A 326 8.68 -0.10 7.23
N MET A 327 8.88 -1.00 8.21
CA MET A 327 9.45 -0.68 9.51
C MET A 327 8.71 0.46 10.22
N GLY A 328 7.38 0.40 10.19
CA GLY A 328 6.51 1.39 10.82
C GLY A 328 6.64 2.81 10.23
N THR A 329 7.08 2.92 8.98
CA THR A 329 7.19 4.23 8.33
C THR A 329 5.83 4.89 8.23
N VAL A 330 5.73 6.10 8.79
CA VAL A 330 4.63 7.05 8.60
C VAL A 330 5.23 8.41 8.32
N ALA A 331 4.89 9.00 7.19
CA ALA A 331 5.25 10.37 6.85
C ALA A 331 3.99 11.20 6.58
N ARG A 332 4.05 12.50 6.88
CA ARG A 332 2.96 13.44 6.70
C ARG A 332 3.38 14.65 5.89
N SER A 333 2.50 15.10 5.01
CA SER A 333 2.61 16.37 4.32
C SER A 333 1.41 17.26 4.62
N THR A 334 1.63 18.59 4.65
CA THR A 334 0.60 19.63 4.78
C THR A 334 0.74 20.72 3.71
N ASP A 335 1.55 20.45 2.68
CA ASP A 335 1.87 21.40 1.60
C ASP A 335 1.69 20.78 0.19
N GLY A 336 0.94 19.67 0.13
CA GLY A 336 0.65 18.96 -1.11
C GLY A 336 1.80 18.09 -1.58
N GLY A 337 2.57 17.54 -0.65
CA GLY A 337 3.66 16.62 -0.96
C GLY A 337 4.95 17.33 -1.41
N LYS A 338 5.06 18.64 -1.27
CA LYS A 338 6.32 19.37 -1.54
C LYS A 338 7.36 19.06 -0.49
N SER A 339 6.93 18.88 0.76
CA SER A 339 7.74 18.40 1.87
C SER A 339 7.00 17.34 2.68
N TRP A 340 7.78 16.48 3.35
CA TRP A 340 7.27 15.40 4.18
C TRP A 340 8.00 15.38 5.51
N GLU A 341 7.25 15.31 6.59
CA GLU A 341 7.74 15.06 7.92
C GLU A 341 7.66 13.57 8.24
N LEU A 342 8.79 12.94 8.58
CA LEU A 342 8.82 11.54 9.01
C LEU A 342 8.36 11.47 10.47
N ILE A 343 7.15 10.97 10.71
CA ILE A 343 6.53 10.85 12.03
C ILE A 343 7.02 9.59 12.75
N SER A 344 7.14 8.50 11.98
CA SER A 344 7.53 7.19 12.47
C SER A 344 8.38 6.47 11.42
N GLY A 345 9.24 5.57 11.89
CA GLY A 345 10.12 4.77 11.04
C GLY A 345 11.59 5.14 11.21
N MET A 346 12.42 4.54 10.36
CA MET A 346 13.87 4.78 10.38
C MET A 346 14.25 5.81 9.32
N SER A 347 14.88 6.91 9.75
CA SER A 347 15.49 7.89 8.87
C SER A 347 16.89 7.45 8.48
N TYR A 348 17.23 7.61 7.20
CA TYR A 348 18.61 7.56 6.71
C TYR A 348 19.02 8.94 6.21
N ASP A 349 19.48 9.77 7.11
CA ASP A 349 20.23 10.96 6.71
C ASP A 349 21.73 10.60 6.75
N MET A 350 22.29 10.25 5.59
CA MET A 350 23.72 9.89 5.48
C MET A 350 24.61 11.07 5.89
N ALA A 351 24.13 12.31 5.81
CA ALA A 351 24.85 13.49 6.23
C ALA A 351 24.96 13.58 7.76
N GLU A 352 23.96 13.14 8.52
CA GLU A 352 24.03 13.11 10.00
C GLU A 352 25.05 12.08 10.50
N TYR A 353 25.40 11.08 9.69
CA TYR A 353 26.37 10.03 10.06
C TYR A 353 27.78 10.29 9.55
N GLY A 354 28.04 11.43 8.88
CA GLY A 354 29.35 11.74 8.30
C GLY A 354 29.77 10.80 7.17
N LEU A 355 28.83 10.16 6.51
CA LEU A 355 29.05 9.19 5.42
C LEU A 355 28.70 9.78 4.04
N ALA A 356 28.53 11.10 3.95
CA ALA A 356 28.19 11.79 2.72
C ALA A 356 29.33 11.83 1.67
N ASP A 357 30.53 11.36 2.01
CA ASP A 357 31.74 11.44 1.17
C ASP A 357 32.27 10.05 0.74
N PHE A 358 31.39 9.01 0.59
CA PHE A 358 31.79 7.73 0.02
C PHE A 358 31.08 7.40 -1.27
#